data_93167d2d2e84f2294d4aa698a9c08d58
#
_entry.id   93167d2d2e84f2294d4aa698a9c08d58
#
_cell.length_a   1.000
_cell.length_b   1.000
_cell.length_c   1.000
_cell.angle_alpha   90.00
_cell.angle_beta   90.00
_cell.angle_gamma   90.00
#
_symmetry.space_group_name_H-M   'P 1'
#
loop_
_entity.id
_entity.type
_entity.pdbx_description
1 polymer ?
#
loop_
_entity_poly.entity_id
_entity_poly.type
_entity_poly.pdbx_seq_one_letter_code
_entity_poly.pdbx_strand_id
1 'polypeptide(L)'
;MTDTPNSTRRRWSFRTRLTVILAAIVAAAGAILVLTQYLILNAVFATTTGTVVTYGNSADTPSGGAQNPEEAAASAALELVLKGVANDVLADMLLWSLALIAVFAVLAWLVSWFIVRRAMSRVHQVSATTRQITDQDLTRRLNLPGPEDEIKELGDTIDSMLARLQSAFEAQSRFISNASHELRTPLTATRLTLEVPLEQGRVPETARPIIERALETTRRSERLVESLLTLARDPVTLMGDATAVPLHEVTAFVIDEITPAARERAIEIQAFLNPATVLGNHELLRQMIENLVDNAITHNHANGSVNITLAHEGQQVRLTLTSTGDVLDAAQIRTVRQPFERGATSAIGDARTATRPGLGLGLSIVDSVATAHGGELMLSPNSTGGLVVVVLLPSANE
;
A
#
# COMPACT_ATOMS: atom_id res chain seq x y z
N MET A 1 -17.81 -30.18 -21.93
CA MET A 1 -16.55 -30.27 -22.64
C MET A 1 -16.63 -29.47 -23.90
N THR A 2 -16.20 -28.23 -23.85
CA THR A 2 -15.70 -27.44 -25.00
C THR A 2 -14.99 -26.22 -24.41
N ASP A 3 -13.66 -26.35 -24.36
CA ASP A 3 -12.73 -25.30 -24.06
C ASP A 3 -12.80 -24.22 -25.16
N THR A 4 -13.19 -23.03 -24.80
CA THR A 4 -13.02 -21.84 -25.65
C THR A 4 -11.68 -21.20 -25.32
N PRO A 5 -10.76 -21.02 -26.26
CA PRO A 5 -9.49 -20.37 -26.01
C PRO A 5 -9.74 -18.86 -25.76
N ASN A 6 -9.39 -18.46 -24.58
CA ASN A 6 -9.40 -17.06 -24.11
C ASN A 6 -8.36 -16.26 -24.92
N SER A 7 -8.81 -15.55 -25.96
CA SER A 7 -7.98 -14.65 -26.75
C SER A 7 -7.55 -13.48 -25.91
N THR A 8 -6.37 -13.56 -25.29
CA THR A 8 -5.69 -12.45 -24.65
C THR A 8 -5.37 -11.38 -25.70
N ARG A 9 -6.31 -10.46 -25.95
CA ARG A 9 -6.03 -9.23 -26.70
C ARG A 9 -4.91 -8.50 -25.96
N ARG A 10 -3.71 -8.57 -26.50
CA ARG A 10 -2.51 -7.85 -26.07
C ARG A 10 -2.84 -6.35 -26.08
N ARG A 11 -3.26 -5.79 -24.97
CA ARG A 11 -3.57 -4.36 -24.83
C ARG A 11 -2.25 -3.61 -24.95
N TRP A 12 -2.08 -2.95 -26.07
CA TRP A 12 -0.94 -2.07 -26.29
C TRP A 12 -0.88 -1.04 -25.18
N SER A 13 0.30 -0.78 -24.63
CA SER A 13 0.49 0.23 -23.59
C SER A 13 0.11 1.62 -24.14
N PHE A 14 -0.34 2.53 -23.29
CA PHE A 14 -0.66 3.90 -23.69
C PHE A 14 0.50 4.56 -24.47
N ARG A 15 1.73 4.29 -24.06
CA ARG A 15 2.97 4.71 -24.75
C ARG A 15 3.01 4.27 -26.21
N THR A 16 2.77 2.99 -26.46
CA THR A 16 2.81 2.42 -27.82
C THR A 16 1.70 3.00 -28.70
N ARG A 17 0.50 3.22 -28.13
CA ARG A 17 -0.62 3.84 -28.86
C ARG A 17 -0.31 5.29 -29.24
N LEU A 18 0.21 6.10 -28.31
CA LEU A 18 0.54 7.51 -28.58
C LEU A 18 1.65 7.64 -29.61
N THR A 19 2.72 6.83 -29.50
CA THR A 19 3.82 6.82 -30.47
C THR A 19 3.35 6.41 -31.86
N VAL A 20 2.50 5.38 -31.96
CA VAL A 20 1.94 4.92 -33.24
C VAL A 20 1.02 5.97 -33.86
N ILE A 21 0.17 6.63 -33.06
CA ILE A 21 -0.71 7.69 -33.55
C ILE A 21 0.12 8.88 -34.10
N LEU A 22 1.13 9.32 -33.35
CA LEU A 22 1.98 10.44 -33.80
C LEU A 22 2.77 10.09 -35.07
N ALA A 23 3.34 8.89 -35.14
CA ALA A 23 4.00 8.39 -36.32
C ALA A 23 3.04 8.28 -37.53
N ALA A 24 1.81 7.83 -37.32
CA ALA A 24 0.79 7.75 -38.37
C ALA A 24 0.38 9.13 -38.87
N ILE A 25 0.25 10.15 -38.00
CA ILE A 25 -0.04 11.53 -38.38
C ILE A 25 1.08 12.10 -39.26
N VAL A 26 2.35 11.91 -38.89
CA VAL A 26 3.50 12.36 -39.64
C VAL A 26 3.58 11.66 -40.98
N ALA A 27 3.35 10.36 -41.04
CA ALA A 27 3.33 9.59 -42.27
C ALA A 27 2.19 10.03 -43.22
N ALA A 28 1.00 10.30 -42.68
CA ALA A 28 -0.15 10.79 -43.44
C ALA A 28 0.12 12.19 -44.01
N ALA A 29 0.70 13.11 -43.23
CA ALA A 29 1.09 14.44 -43.69
C ALA A 29 2.13 14.37 -44.79
N GLY A 30 3.11 13.48 -44.65
CA GLY A 30 4.11 13.23 -45.68
C GLY A 30 3.51 12.67 -46.98
N ALA A 31 2.59 11.71 -46.87
CA ALA A 31 1.90 11.14 -48.05
C ALA A 31 1.06 12.20 -48.82
N ILE A 32 0.36 13.09 -48.07
CA ILE A 32 -0.38 14.21 -48.67
C ILE A 32 0.56 15.16 -49.38
N LEU A 33 1.72 15.47 -48.81
CA LEU A 33 2.72 16.35 -49.44
C LEU A 33 3.25 15.77 -50.75
N VAL A 34 3.58 14.46 -50.79
CA VAL A 34 4.02 13.77 -52.00
C VAL A 34 2.93 13.73 -53.06
N LEU A 35 1.71 13.44 -52.69
CA LEU A 35 0.57 13.42 -53.59
C LEU A 35 0.35 14.83 -54.22
N THR A 36 0.42 15.87 -53.39
CA THR A 36 0.27 17.26 -53.87
C THR A 36 1.40 17.63 -54.85
N GLN A 37 2.63 17.28 -54.52
CA GLN A 37 3.81 17.51 -55.39
C GLN A 37 3.69 16.77 -56.73
N TYR A 38 3.24 15.51 -56.70
CA TYR A 38 2.99 14.72 -57.89
C TYR A 38 1.89 15.33 -58.78
N LEU A 39 0.77 15.77 -58.22
CA LEU A 39 -0.33 16.40 -58.95
C LEU A 39 0.06 17.72 -59.56
N ILE A 40 0.84 18.58 -58.85
CA ILE A 40 1.34 19.85 -59.38
C ILE A 40 2.30 19.59 -60.55
N LEU A 41 3.24 18.67 -60.37
CA LEU A 41 4.21 18.36 -61.38
C LEU A 41 3.56 17.79 -62.64
N ASN A 42 2.62 16.87 -62.49
CA ASN A 42 1.88 16.29 -63.62
C ASN A 42 1.03 17.35 -64.32
N ALA A 43 0.43 18.30 -63.62
CA ALA A 43 -0.30 19.42 -64.22
C ALA A 43 0.63 20.36 -65.01
N VAL A 44 1.84 20.67 -64.49
CA VAL A 44 2.83 21.49 -65.17
C VAL A 44 3.32 20.81 -66.43
N PHE A 45 3.62 19.50 -66.38
CA PHE A 45 4.03 18.77 -67.60
C PHE A 45 2.92 18.67 -68.66
N ALA A 46 1.66 18.45 -68.25
CA ALA A 46 0.52 18.40 -69.17
C ALA A 46 0.30 19.74 -69.88
N THR A 47 0.50 20.86 -69.18
CA THR A 47 0.40 22.22 -69.84
C THR A 47 1.54 22.55 -70.70
N THR A 48 2.79 22.15 -70.37
CA THR A 48 3.99 22.42 -71.14
C THR A 48 4.01 21.61 -72.44
N THR A 49 3.67 20.33 -72.40
CA THR A 49 3.56 19.50 -73.62
C THR A 49 2.42 19.98 -74.53
N GLY A 50 1.30 20.41 -74.01
CA GLY A 50 0.21 21.01 -74.77
C GLY A 50 0.59 22.28 -75.45
N THR A 51 1.39 23.18 -74.88
CA THR A 51 1.85 24.43 -75.45
C THR A 51 2.91 24.21 -76.51
N VAL A 52 3.84 23.27 -76.33
CA VAL A 52 4.86 22.97 -77.37
C VAL A 52 4.23 22.40 -78.62
N VAL A 53 3.22 21.52 -78.50
CA VAL A 53 2.49 20.98 -79.64
C VAL A 53 1.66 22.08 -80.35
N THR A 54 1.08 23.01 -79.58
CA THR A 54 0.29 24.12 -80.14
C THR A 54 1.20 25.16 -80.90
N TYR A 55 2.39 25.48 -80.39
CA TYR A 55 3.32 26.37 -81.06
C TYR A 55 3.95 25.71 -82.23
N GLY A 56 4.19 24.40 -82.28
CA GLY A 56 4.70 23.68 -83.46
C GLY A 56 3.68 23.63 -84.60
N ASN A 57 2.36 23.72 -84.28
CA ASN A 57 1.32 23.74 -85.34
C ASN A 57 0.89 25.17 -85.77
N SER A 58 1.34 26.22 -85.04
CA SER A 58 0.94 27.61 -85.33
C SER A 58 2.00 28.40 -86.18
N ALA A 59 3.10 27.75 -86.55
CA ALA A 59 3.98 28.39 -87.53
C ALA A 59 3.27 28.39 -88.86
N ASP A 60 2.72 29.57 -89.21
CA ASP A 60 2.10 29.88 -90.48
C ASP A 60 2.89 29.27 -91.65
N THR A 61 2.30 28.27 -92.28
CA THR A 61 2.69 27.88 -93.64
C THR A 61 1.47 27.99 -94.55
N PRO A 62 1.61 28.76 -95.68
CA PRO A 62 0.51 28.88 -96.61
C PRO A 62 0.30 27.53 -97.31
N SER A 63 -0.99 27.20 -97.37
CA SER A 63 -1.67 26.15 -98.14
C SER A 63 -0.83 25.39 -99.17
N GLY A 64 -0.69 24.10 -99.05
CA GLY A 64 -0.48 23.19 -100.14
C GLY A 64 0.97 22.60 -100.26
N GLY A 65 1.32 21.75 -99.35
CA GLY A 65 2.47 20.89 -99.47
C GLY A 65 2.33 19.69 -98.52
N ALA A 66 2.56 18.49 -99.06
CA ALA A 66 2.62 17.26 -98.31
C ALA A 66 3.55 17.42 -97.10
N GLN A 67 3.08 17.16 -95.90
CA GLN A 67 3.93 17.06 -94.73
C GLN A 67 5.08 16.10 -95.03
N ASN A 68 6.34 16.59 -95.01
CA ASN A 68 7.50 15.75 -95.13
C ASN A 68 7.47 14.66 -94.03
N PRO A 69 7.50 13.40 -94.45
CA PRO A 69 7.42 12.32 -93.44
C PRO A 69 8.60 12.36 -92.44
N GLU A 70 9.71 13.07 -92.79
CA GLU A 70 10.84 13.29 -91.90
C GLU A 70 10.54 14.28 -90.76
N GLU A 71 9.78 15.36 -91.02
CA GLU A 71 9.39 16.33 -90.00
C GLU A 71 8.35 15.75 -89.01
N ALA A 72 7.45 14.91 -89.46
CA ALA A 72 6.52 14.19 -88.69
C ALA A 72 7.22 13.13 -87.79
N ALA A 73 8.20 12.44 -88.32
CA ALA A 73 9.02 11.49 -87.56
C ALA A 73 9.91 12.18 -86.52
N ALA A 74 10.50 13.36 -86.89
CA ALA A 74 11.29 14.15 -85.93
C ALA A 74 10.47 14.70 -84.73
N SER A 75 9.26 15.18 -85.03
CA SER A 75 8.37 15.66 -83.96
C SER A 75 7.87 14.52 -83.01
N ALA A 76 7.56 13.35 -83.57
CA ALA A 76 7.19 12.17 -82.80
C ALA A 76 8.39 11.64 -81.95
N ALA A 77 9.60 11.66 -82.51
CA ALA A 77 10.81 11.28 -81.77
C ALA A 77 11.13 12.26 -80.62
N LEU A 78 10.97 13.58 -80.89
CA LEU A 78 11.10 14.59 -79.81
C LEU A 78 10.08 14.43 -78.71
N GLU A 79 8.82 14.14 -79.04
CA GLU A 79 7.74 13.89 -78.04
C GLU A 79 8.04 12.65 -77.18
N LEU A 80 8.56 11.57 -77.81
CA LEU A 80 8.98 10.36 -77.11
C LEU A 80 10.14 10.60 -76.13
N VAL A 81 11.14 11.39 -76.58
CA VAL A 81 12.28 11.75 -75.71
C VAL A 81 11.86 12.66 -74.58
N LEU A 82 10.98 13.65 -74.79
CA LEU A 82 10.46 14.52 -73.78
C LEU A 82 9.62 13.75 -72.75
N LYS A 83 8.80 12.81 -73.20
CA LYS A 83 8.01 11.91 -72.26
C LYS A 83 8.93 10.98 -71.45
N GLY A 84 10.02 10.48 -72.09
CA GLY A 84 10.97 9.65 -71.37
C GLY A 84 11.71 10.43 -70.29
N VAL A 85 12.23 11.60 -70.56
CA VAL A 85 12.91 12.49 -69.63
C VAL A 85 11.92 12.91 -68.47
N ALA A 86 10.67 13.22 -68.84
CA ALA A 86 9.68 13.59 -67.84
C ALA A 86 9.35 12.43 -66.83
N ASN A 87 9.26 11.20 -67.36
CA ASN A 87 9.02 10.04 -66.53
C ASN A 87 10.21 9.72 -65.63
N ASP A 88 11.42 9.82 -66.09
CA ASP A 88 12.63 9.60 -65.30
C ASP A 88 12.75 10.64 -64.15
N VAL A 89 12.53 11.91 -64.46
CA VAL A 89 12.55 13.00 -63.50
C VAL A 89 11.44 12.80 -62.44
N LEU A 90 10.25 12.40 -62.88
CA LEU A 90 9.15 12.07 -61.95
C LEU A 90 9.48 10.89 -61.03
N ALA A 91 10.07 9.83 -61.59
CA ALA A 91 10.47 8.66 -60.84
C ALA A 91 11.54 9.00 -59.78
N ASP A 92 12.57 9.77 -60.17
CA ASP A 92 13.61 10.22 -59.22
C ASP A 92 13.06 11.13 -58.15
N MET A 93 12.18 12.07 -58.48
CA MET A 93 11.52 12.93 -57.47
C MET A 93 10.67 12.15 -56.50
N LEU A 94 9.93 11.15 -56.98
CA LEU A 94 9.14 10.26 -56.12
C LEU A 94 10.03 9.46 -55.17
N LEU A 95 11.14 8.90 -55.66
CA LEU A 95 12.09 8.14 -54.86
C LEU A 95 12.72 9.01 -53.74
N TRP A 96 13.19 10.21 -54.11
CA TRP A 96 13.77 11.14 -53.13
C TRP A 96 12.74 11.64 -52.11
N SER A 97 11.49 11.90 -52.53
CA SER A 97 10.40 12.29 -51.64
C SER A 97 10.04 11.18 -50.67
N LEU A 98 9.97 9.93 -51.14
CA LEU A 98 9.69 8.75 -50.28
C LEU A 98 10.80 8.53 -49.28
N ALA A 99 12.08 8.65 -49.72
CA ALA A 99 13.24 8.55 -48.84
C ALA A 99 13.21 9.62 -47.73
N LEU A 100 12.89 10.86 -48.09
CA LEU A 100 12.80 11.98 -47.16
C LEU A 100 11.68 11.75 -46.12
N ILE A 101 10.51 11.28 -46.56
CA ILE A 101 9.39 10.94 -45.65
C ILE A 101 9.79 9.82 -44.68
N ALA A 102 10.46 8.79 -45.15
CA ALA A 102 10.94 7.70 -44.31
C ALA A 102 11.89 8.21 -43.21
N VAL A 103 12.84 9.09 -43.58
CA VAL A 103 13.75 9.73 -42.61
C VAL A 103 12.98 10.54 -41.56
N PHE A 104 12.06 11.41 -42.00
CA PHE A 104 11.25 12.21 -41.08
C PHE A 104 10.36 11.33 -40.18
N ALA A 105 9.77 10.26 -40.70
CA ALA A 105 8.97 9.33 -39.92
C ALA A 105 9.79 8.64 -38.80
N VAL A 106 11.03 8.22 -39.15
CA VAL A 106 11.95 7.63 -38.17
C VAL A 106 12.37 8.64 -37.11
N LEU A 107 12.72 9.87 -37.51
CA LEU A 107 13.08 10.94 -36.58
C LEU A 107 11.91 11.29 -35.64
N ALA A 108 10.70 11.44 -36.16
CA ALA A 108 9.50 11.71 -35.38
C ALA A 108 9.19 10.57 -34.38
N TRP A 109 9.38 9.33 -34.83
CA TRP A 109 9.22 8.16 -33.95
C TRP A 109 10.26 8.17 -32.81
N LEU A 110 11.52 8.43 -33.07
CA LEU A 110 12.59 8.51 -32.07
C LEU A 110 12.35 9.63 -31.08
N VAL A 111 12.00 10.84 -31.54
CA VAL A 111 11.70 11.98 -30.68
C VAL A 111 10.49 11.69 -29.80
N SER A 112 9.41 11.17 -30.38
CA SER A 112 8.20 10.79 -29.64
C SER A 112 8.50 9.71 -28.59
N TRP A 113 9.25 8.68 -28.97
CA TRP A 113 9.65 7.62 -28.02
C TRP A 113 10.46 8.17 -26.84
N PHE A 114 11.41 9.08 -27.11
CA PHE A 114 12.23 9.71 -26.08
C PHE A 114 11.39 10.55 -25.10
N ILE A 115 10.50 11.42 -25.63
CA ILE A 115 9.62 12.29 -24.83
C ILE A 115 8.69 11.46 -23.96
N VAL A 116 8.00 10.47 -24.55
CA VAL A 116 7.07 9.61 -23.83
C VAL A 116 7.78 8.77 -22.76
N ARG A 117 8.97 8.26 -23.07
CA ARG A 117 9.77 7.52 -22.08
C ARG A 117 10.15 8.39 -20.88
N ARG A 118 10.56 9.64 -21.13
CA ARG A 118 10.94 10.59 -20.07
C ARG A 118 9.75 10.99 -19.20
N ALA A 119 8.61 11.29 -19.82
CA ALA A 119 7.39 11.65 -19.07
C ALA A 119 6.86 10.47 -18.23
N MET A 120 6.82 9.25 -18.81
CA MET A 120 6.33 8.08 -18.11
C MET A 120 7.25 7.61 -16.96
N SER A 121 8.56 7.87 -17.02
CA SER A 121 9.46 7.52 -15.92
C SER A 121 9.12 8.27 -14.63
N ARG A 122 8.70 9.54 -14.72
CA ARG A 122 8.26 10.35 -13.58
C ARG A 122 6.96 9.83 -12.98
N VAL A 123 5.98 9.46 -13.81
CA VAL A 123 4.72 8.86 -13.34
C VAL A 123 4.98 7.53 -12.62
N HIS A 124 5.92 6.72 -13.12
CA HIS A 124 6.32 5.50 -12.43
C HIS A 124 6.98 5.77 -11.07
N GLN A 125 7.81 6.81 -10.96
CA GLN A 125 8.41 7.22 -9.69
C GLN A 125 7.33 7.62 -8.68
N VAL A 126 6.37 8.48 -9.06
CA VAL A 126 5.22 8.85 -8.21
C VAL A 126 4.51 7.59 -7.72
N SER A 127 4.13 6.69 -8.64
CA SER A 127 3.42 5.46 -8.28
C SER A 127 4.24 4.52 -7.38
N ALA A 128 5.54 4.40 -7.61
CA ALA A 128 6.42 3.55 -6.82
C ALA A 128 6.60 4.10 -5.40
N THR A 129 6.85 5.41 -5.28
CA THR A 129 7.01 6.07 -3.96
C THR A 129 5.70 6.07 -3.18
N THR A 130 4.57 6.37 -3.83
CA THR A 130 3.25 6.34 -3.17
C THR A 130 2.89 4.94 -2.65
N ARG A 131 3.30 3.87 -3.32
CA ARG A 131 3.09 2.50 -2.83
C ARG A 131 3.99 2.13 -1.65
N GLN A 132 5.08 2.83 -1.44
CA GLN A 132 5.98 2.63 -0.30
C GLN A 132 5.59 3.45 0.92
N ILE A 133 4.69 4.43 0.74
CA ILE A 133 4.11 5.19 1.85
C ILE A 133 3.09 4.29 2.52
N THR A 134 3.36 3.95 3.75
CA THR A 134 2.48 3.19 4.63
C THR A 134 1.98 4.10 5.76
N ASP A 135 0.97 3.66 6.47
CA ASP A 135 0.45 4.38 7.65
C ASP A 135 1.53 4.60 8.72
N GLN A 136 2.60 3.80 8.69
CA GLN A 136 3.72 3.87 9.63
C GLN A 136 4.84 4.84 9.19
N ASP A 137 4.89 5.25 7.92
CA ASP A 137 5.92 6.18 7.41
C ASP A 137 5.30 7.24 6.49
N LEU A 138 4.61 8.20 7.11
CA LEU A 138 4.05 9.38 6.45
C LEU A 138 5.07 10.53 6.33
N THR A 139 6.30 10.34 6.80
CA THR A 139 7.35 11.38 6.73
C THR A 139 7.96 11.49 5.33
N ARG A 140 7.85 10.44 4.54
CA ARG A 140 8.34 10.44 3.16
C ARG A 140 7.60 11.44 2.30
N ARG A 141 8.39 12.10 1.42
CA ARG A 141 7.86 13.03 0.43
C ARG A 141 8.31 12.58 -0.96
N LEU A 142 7.47 12.85 -1.94
CA LEU A 142 7.80 12.58 -3.34
C LEU A 142 8.94 13.48 -3.81
N ASN A 143 8.91 14.76 -3.41
CA ASN A 143 9.91 15.79 -3.73
C ASN A 143 10.44 15.64 -5.16
N LEU A 144 9.52 15.64 -6.15
CA LEU A 144 9.80 15.32 -7.53
C LEU A 144 10.76 16.36 -8.15
N PRO A 145 11.94 15.94 -8.62
CA PRO A 145 12.86 16.85 -9.30
C PRO A 145 12.38 17.14 -10.73
N GLY A 146 12.55 18.37 -11.21
CA GLY A 146 12.31 18.72 -12.62
C GLY A 146 11.60 20.04 -12.83
N PRO A 147 11.19 20.33 -14.07
CA PRO A 147 10.48 21.55 -14.42
C PRO A 147 9.10 21.59 -13.74
N GLU A 148 8.59 22.81 -13.60
CA GLU A 148 7.25 23.06 -13.11
C GLU A 148 6.23 22.71 -14.19
N ASP A 149 5.88 21.41 -14.24
CA ASP A 149 4.87 20.85 -15.14
C ASP A 149 3.73 20.23 -14.32
N GLU A 150 2.70 19.73 -14.99
CA GLU A 150 1.51 19.13 -14.36
C GLU A 150 1.87 17.92 -13.47
N ILE A 151 2.98 17.24 -13.77
CA ILE A 151 3.46 16.11 -12.97
C ILE A 151 4.07 16.58 -11.65
N LYS A 152 4.78 17.70 -11.67
CA LYS A 152 5.32 18.33 -10.46
C LYS A 152 4.19 18.86 -9.59
N GLU A 153 3.20 19.55 -10.18
CA GLU A 153 2.01 20.04 -9.47
C GLU A 153 1.24 18.89 -8.80
N LEU A 154 1.10 17.75 -9.48
CA LEU A 154 0.53 16.54 -8.89
C LEU A 154 1.37 16.05 -7.70
N GLY A 155 2.70 16.01 -7.82
CA GLY A 155 3.60 15.62 -6.74
C GLY A 155 3.50 16.53 -5.52
N ASP A 156 3.51 17.84 -5.74
CA ASP A 156 3.38 18.86 -4.69
C ASP A 156 2.01 18.79 -3.99
N THR A 157 0.96 18.48 -4.76
CA THR A 157 -0.40 18.25 -4.20
C THR A 157 -0.41 17.02 -3.30
N ILE A 158 0.22 15.91 -3.71
CA ILE A 158 0.33 14.69 -2.90
C ILE A 158 1.16 14.99 -1.65
N ASP A 159 2.30 15.68 -1.77
CA ASP A 159 3.13 16.05 -0.62
C ASP A 159 2.39 16.95 0.39
N SER A 160 1.57 17.89 -0.11
CA SER A 160 0.69 18.72 0.72
C SER A 160 -0.38 17.87 1.44
N MET A 161 -0.97 16.89 0.75
CA MET A 161 -1.94 15.96 1.35
C MET A 161 -1.26 15.11 2.44
N LEU A 162 -0.07 14.58 2.18
CA LEU A 162 0.72 13.82 3.16
C LEU A 162 1.07 14.67 4.40
N ALA A 163 1.46 15.94 4.20
CA ALA A 163 1.74 16.85 5.30
C ALA A 163 0.51 17.11 6.18
N ARG A 164 -0.66 17.28 5.56
CA ARG A 164 -1.93 17.45 6.29
C ARG A 164 -2.31 16.19 7.05
N LEU A 165 -2.13 15.02 6.43
CA LEU A 165 -2.42 13.74 7.06
C LEU A 165 -1.50 13.50 8.25
N GLN A 166 -0.19 13.71 8.08
CA GLN A 166 0.79 13.64 9.17
C GLN A 166 0.42 14.56 10.33
N SER A 167 0.10 15.84 10.05
CA SER A 167 -0.31 16.80 11.09
C SER A 167 -1.59 16.37 11.82
N ALA A 168 -2.54 15.73 11.13
CA ALA A 168 -3.75 15.19 11.73
C ALA A 168 -3.43 14.02 12.69
N PHE A 169 -2.57 13.08 12.26
CA PHE A 169 -2.12 11.98 13.12
C PHE A 169 -1.34 12.47 14.34
N GLU A 170 -0.43 13.45 14.16
CA GLU A 170 0.30 14.04 15.29
C GLU A 170 -0.64 14.75 16.27
N ALA A 171 -1.66 15.47 15.76
CA ALA A 171 -2.66 16.10 16.61
C ALA A 171 -3.50 15.05 17.36
N GLN A 172 -3.90 13.98 16.70
CA GLN A 172 -4.61 12.85 17.31
C GLN A 172 -3.76 12.18 18.39
N SER A 173 -2.49 11.92 18.12
CA SER A 173 -1.56 11.30 19.09
C SER A 173 -1.37 12.19 20.33
N ARG A 174 -1.19 13.52 20.15
CA ARG A 174 -1.13 14.45 21.25
C ARG A 174 -2.42 14.51 22.06
N PHE A 175 -3.58 14.50 21.39
CA PHE A 175 -4.88 14.46 22.07
C PHE A 175 -5.02 13.22 22.93
N ILE A 176 -4.68 12.03 22.40
CA ILE A 176 -4.74 10.75 23.09
C ILE A 176 -3.78 10.75 24.31
N SER A 177 -2.55 11.25 24.13
CA SER A 177 -1.57 11.35 25.21
C SER A 177 -2.09 12.25 26.36
N ASN A 178 -2.60 13.43 26.02
CA ASN A 178 -3.15 14.35 27.01
C ASN A 178 -4.38 13.76 27.71
N ALA A 179 -5.30 13.15 26.93
CA ALA A 179 -6.47 12.48 27.50
C ALA A 179 -6.07 11.34 28.45
N SER A 180 -4.98 10.62 28.15
CA SER A 180 -4.44 9.57 29.02
C SER A 180 -4.08 10.11 30.40
N HIS A 181 -3.34 11.23 30.43
CA HIS A 181 -2.93 11.86 31.69
C HIS A 181 -4.12 12.45 32.45
N GLU A 182 -5.02 13.16 31.76
CA GLU A 182 -6.19 13.79 32.37
C GLU A 182 -7.22 12.78 32.91
N LEU A 183 -7.30 11.57 32.34
CA LEU A 183 -8.18 10.52 32.83
C LEU A 183 -7.54 9.66 33.94
N ARG A 184 -6.23 9.42 33.88
CA ARG A 184 -5.52 8.64 34.91
C ARG A 184 -5.56 9.31 36.27
N THR A 185 -5.37 10.62 36.34
CA THR A 185 -5.33 11.37 37.59
C THR A 185 -6.61 11.24 38.44
N PRO A 186 -7.82 11.53 37.92
CA PRO A 186 -9.07 11.39 38.72
C PRO A 186 -9.38 9.94 39.08
N LEU A 187 -9.07 8.97 38.16
CA LEU A 187 -9.29 7.54 38.47
C LEU A 187 -8.38 7.09 39.59
N THR A 188 -7.08 7.43 39.55
CA THR A 188 -6.14 7.11 40.62
C THR A 188 -6.57 7.76 41.97
N ALA A 189 -7.00 9.03 41.95
CA ALA A 189 -7.52 9.70 43.14
C ALA A 189 -8.76 8.97 43.70
N THR A 190 -9.71 8.56 42.85
CA THR A 190 -10.89 7.79 43.25
C THR A 190 -10.48 6.44 43.84
N ARG A 191 -9.56 5.73 43.21
CA ARG A 191 -9.02 4.45 43.71
C ARG A 191 -8.43 4.61 45.11
N LEU A 192 -7.50 5.56 45.28
CA LEU A 192 -6.86 5.82 46.59
C LEU A 192 -7.88 6.21 47.68
N THR A 193 -8.91 6.98 47.31
CA THR A 193 -9.98 7.37 48.24
C THR A 193 -10.78 6.19 48.77
N LEU A 194 -10.91 5.12 47.97
CA LEU A 194 -11.60 3.89 48.36
C LEU A 194 -10.65 2.88 49.02
N GLU A 195 -9.43 2.74 48.52
CA GLU A 195 -8.44 1.72 48.92
C GLU A 195 -7.84 2.02 50.30
N VAL A 196 -7.39 3.24 50.54
CA VAL A 196 -6.70 3.63 51.79
C VAL A 196 -7.59 3.44 53.03
N PRO A 197 -8.88 3.86 53.08
CA PRO A 197 -9.73 3.59 54.21
C PRO A 197 -10.02 2.10 54.43
N LEU A 198 -10.08 1.32 53.32
CA LEU A 198 -10.31 -0.13 53.37
C LEU A 198 -9.12 -0.86 54.04
N GLU A 199 -7.88 -0.53 53.58
CA GLU A 199 -6.63 -1.08 54.12
C GLU A 199 -6.40 -0.69 55.60
N GLN A 200 -6.79 0.53 55.97
CA GLN A 200 -6.66 1.03 57.32
C GLN A 200 -7.75 0.55 58.27
N GLY A 201 -8.67 -0.31 57.81
CA GLY A 201 -9.77 -0.82 58.64
C GLY A 201 -10.74 0.27 59.13
N ARG A 202 -10.79 1.43 58.44
CA ARG A 202 -11.67 2.54 58.81
C ARG A 202 -13.08 2.42 58.25
N VAL A 203 -13.32 1.39 57.44
CA VAL A 203 -14.62 1.14 56.83
C VAL A 203 -15.46 0.24 57.71
N PRO A 204 -16.71 0.66 58.06
CA PRO A 204 -17.63 -0.22 58.76
C PRO A 204 -17.88 -1.52 57.98
N GLU A 205 -18.00 -2.66 58.67
CA GLU A 205 -18.23 -3.97 58.04
C GLU A 205 -19.46 -4.00 57.13
N THR A 206 -20.50 -3.23 57.46
CA THR A 206 -21.72 -3.11 56.63
C THR A 206 -21.49 -2.38 55.30
N ALA A 207 -20.49 -1.47 55.22
CA ALA A 207 -20.16 -0.71 54.02
C ALA A 207 -19.03 -1.36 53.20
N ARG A 208 -18.24 -2.27 53.80
CA ARG A 208 -17.09 -2.92 53.20
C ARG A 208 -17.39 -3.56 51.84
N PRO A 209 -18.46 -4.39 51.66
CA PRO A 209 -18.74 -5.02 50.38
C PRO A 209 -19.09 -4.02 49.29
N ILE A 210 -19.67 -2.86 49.63
CA ILE A 210 -20.04 -1.80 48.69
C ILE A 210 -18.77 -1.10 48.21
N ILE A 211 -17.85 -0.79 49.13
CA ILE A 211 -16.58 -0.12 48.81
C ILE A 211 -15.66 -1.05 48.02
N GLU A 212 -15.56 -2.32 48.34
CA GLU A 212 -14.82 -3.32 47.59
C GLU A 212 -15.32 -3.42 46.14
N ARG A 213 -16.66 -3.46 45.96
CA ARG A 213 -17.26 -3.44 44.60
C ARG A 213 -17.00 -2.15 43.85
N ALA A 214 -17.05 -0.98 44.52
CA ALA A 214 -16.72 0.31 43.91
C ALA A 214 -15.25 0.35 43.50
N LEU A 215 -14.34 -0.13 44.34
CA LEU A 215 -12.92 -0.23 44.05
C LEU A 215 -12.63 -1.15 42.85
N GLU A 216 -13.27 -2.32 42.78
CA GLU A 216 -13.17 -3.22 41.64
C GLU A 216 -13.66 -2.56 40.35
N THR A 217 -14.77 -1.81 40.39
CA THR A 217 -15.31 -1.08 39.25
C THR A 217 -14.34 0.01 38.80
N THR A 218 -13.75 0.74 39.76
CA THR A 218 -12.76 1.80 39.45
C THR A 218 -11.50 1.22 38.78
N ARG A 219 -10.93 0.15 39.34
CA ARG A 219 -9.77 -0.57 38.76
C ARG A 219 -10.07 -1.10 37.36
N ARG A 220 -11.31 -1.56 37.14
CA ARG A 220 -11.76 -1.98 35.80
C ARG A 220 -11.82 -0.82 34.82
N SER A 221 -12.33 0.34 35.27
CA SER A 221 -12.39 1.56 34.45
C SER A 221 -11.00 2.09 34.12
N GLU A 222 -10.04 2.06 35.07
CA GLU A 222 -8.64 2.40 34.84
C GLU A 222 -8.06 1.53 33.72
N ARG A 223 -8.18 0.21 33.80
CA ARG A 223 -7.68 -0.72 32.78
C ARG A 223 -8.35 -0.51 31.41
N LEU A 224 -9.66 -0.22 31.38
CA LEU A 224 -10.38 0.06 30.14
C LEU A 224 -9.85 1.32 29.44
N VAL A 225 -9.70 2.41 30.20
CA VAL A 225 -9.16 3.67 29.68
C VAL A 225 -7.74 3.48 29.17
N GLU A 226 -6.89 2.80 29.93
CA GLU A 226 -5.50 2.52 29.53
C GLU A 226 -5.42 1.67 28.26
N SER A 227 -6.27 0.64 28.16
CA SER A 227 -6.39 -0.20 26.98
C SER A 227 -6.82 0.58 25.73
N LEU A 228 -7.84 1.43 25.86
CA LEU A 228 -8.32 2.28 24.76
C LEU A 228 -7.26 3.27 24.30
N LEU A 229 -6.54 3.86 25.24
CA LEU A 229 -5.49 4.82 24.94
C LEU A 229 -4.27 4.16 24.30
N THR A 230 -3.93 2.94 24.68
CA THR A 230 -2.88 2.15 24.04
C THR A 230 -3.25 1.80 22.59
N LEU A 231 -4.49 1.36 22.35
CA LEU A 231 -4.97 1.05 20.99
C LEU A 231 -5.08 2.27 20.08
N ALA A 232 -5.30 3.46 20.66
CA ALA A 232 -5.46 4.69 19.89
C ALA A 232 -4.14 5.43 19.61
N ARG A 233 -3.02 5.00 20.19
CA ARG A 233 -1.69 5.57 19.96
C ARG A 233 -1.07 5.01 18.68
N ASP A 234 -0.29 5.87 18.02
CA ASP A 234 0.54 5.48 16.89
C ASP A 234 1.65 4.51 17.36
N PRO A 235 1.92 3.39 16.65
CA PRO A 235 3.00 2.45 16.95
C PRO A 235 4.36 3.11 17.15
N VAL A 236 4.70 4.13 16.35
CA VAL A 236 5.95 4.89 16.48
C VAL A 236 6.02 5.64 17.81
N THR A 237 4.89 6.23 18.23
CA THR A 237 4.80 6.94 19.52
C THR A 237 4.80 5.98 20.71
N LEU A 238 4.30 4.76 20.53
CA LEU A 238 4.30 3.71 21.55
C LEU A 238 5.72 3.25 21.89
N MET A 239 6.61 3.18 20.91
CA MET A 239 8.01 2.76 21.16
C MET A 239 8.77 3.74 22.06
N GLY A 240 8.51 5.06 21.96
CA GLY A 240 9.17 6.08 22.79
C GLY A 240 10.69 5.89 22.88
N ASP A 241 11.22 5.96 24.11
CA ASP A 241 12.63 5.64 24.40
C ASP A 241 12.79 4.12 24.55
N ALA A 242 12.90 3.41 23.43
CA ALA A 242 13.11 1.96 23.43
C ALA A 242 14.43 1.60 24.10
N THR A 243 14.39 0.69 25.05
CA THR A 243 15.54 0.15 25.77
C THR A 243 15.65 -1.35 25.59
N ALA A 244 16.81 -1.93 25.92
CA ALA A 244 16.96 -3.38 25.99
C ALA A 244 16.22 -3.92 27.20
N VAL A 245 15.13 -4.69 26.97
CA VAL A 245 14.25 -5.24 28.01
C VAL A 245 14.48 -6.74 28.13
N PRO A 246 14.87 -7.27 29.31
CA PRO A 246 14.99 -8.71 29.58
C PRO A 246 13.57 -9.32 29.69
N LEU A 247 13.02 -9.78 28.58
CA LEU A 247 11.63 -10.23 28.48
C LEU A 247 11.34 -11.41 29.42
N HIS A 248 12.31 -12.28 29.69
CA HIS A 248 12.17 -13.39 30.62
C HIS A 248 11.95 -12.93 32.07
N GLU A 249 12.62 -11.85 32.52
CA GLU A 249 12.42 -11.28 33.85
C GLU A 249 11.04 -10.62 33.96
N VAL A 250 10.63 -9.85 32.95
CA VAL A 250 9.31 -9.22 32.90
C VAL A 250 8.21 -10.30 32.92
N THR A 251 8.39 -11.38 32.16
CA THR A 251 7.43 -12.49 32.12
C THR A 251 7.36 -13.21 33.48
N ALA A 252 8.50 -13.47 34.10
CA ALA A 252 8.55 -14.10 35.43
C ALA A 252 7.85 -13.23 36.48
N PHE A 253 8.11 -11.93 36.48
CA PHE A 253 7.47 -10.97 37.38
C PHE A 253 5.94 -10.98 37.26
N VAL A 254 5.41 -10.92 36.03
CA VAL A 254 3.96 -10.96 35.79
C VAL A 254 3.34 -12.28 36.22
N ILE A 255 4.03 -13.42 36.00
CA ILE A 255 3.54 -14.72 36.44
C ILE A 255 3.45 -14.77 37.96
N ASP A 256 4.46 -14.27 38.68
CA ASP A 256 4.45 -14.24 40.15
C ASP A 256 3.30 -13.38 40.71
N GLU A 257 3.02 -12.24 40.08
CA GLU A 257 1.94 -11.33 40.48
C GLU A 257 0.55 -11.96 40.25
N ILE A 258 0.37 -12.75 39.21
CA ILE A 258 -0.92 -13.34 38.82
C ILE A 258 -1.16 -14.73 39.42
N THR A 259 -0.12 -15.43 39.86
CA THR A 259 -0.18 -16.79 40.43
C THR A 259 -1.22 -16.94 41.58
N PRO A 260 -1.37 -15.99 42.53
CA PRO A 260 -2.41 -16.09 43.55
C PRO A 260 -3.84 -16.20 42.99
N ALA A 261 -4.15 -15.35 41.97
CA ALA A 261 -5.46 -15.35 41.31
C ALA A 261 -5.70 -16.64 40.47
N ALA A 262 -4.66 -17.21 39.87
CA ALA A 262 -4.73 -18.49 39.18
C ALA A 262 -5.04 -19.65 40.16
N ARG A 263 -4.38 -19.66 41.33
CA ARG A 263 -4.62 -20.66 42.39
C ARG A 263 -6.05 -20.63 42.95
N GLU A 264 -6.60 -19.43 43.13
CA GLU A 264 -8.02 -19.29 43.58
C GLU A 264 -9.00 -19.95 42.60
N ARG A 265 -8.62 -20.05 41.32
CA ARG A 265 -9.41 -20.70 40.26
C ARG A 265 -8.99 -22.14 39.98
N ALA A 266 -8.06 -22.69 40.75
CA ALA A 266 -7.47 -24.01 40.55
C ALA A 266 -6.84 -24.17 39.12
N ILE A 267 -6.16 -23.13 38.63
CA ILE A 267 -5.46 -23.16 37.35
C ILE A 267 -3.96 -23.32 37.62
N GLU A 268 -3.34 -24.28 36.96
CA GLU A 268 -1.89 -24.52 37.04
C GLU A 268 -1.16 -23.69 35.98
N ILE A 269 -0.13 -22.92 36.40
CA ILE A 269 0.75 -22.18 35.50
C ILE A 269 2.12 -22.88 35.49
N GLN A 270 2.57 -23.26 34.31
CA GLN A 270 3.91 -23.77 34.04
C GLN A 270 4.66 -22.82 33.14
N ALA A 271 5.90 -22.46 33.48
CA ALA A 271 6.70 -21.50 32.71
C ALA A 271 8.12 -22.04 32.41
N PHE A 272 8.53 -21.97 31.16
CA PHE A 272 9.87 -22.29 30.69
C PHE A 272 10.44 -21.05 29.99
N LEU A 273 11.19 -20.23 30.73
CA LEU A 273 11.64 -18.91 30.30
C LEU A 273 13.14 -18.93 30.05
N ASN A 274 13.56 -19.10 28.80
CA ASN A 274 14.96 -18.92 28.42
C ASN A 274 15.33 -17.44 28.44
N PRO A 275 16.57 -17.07 28.82
CA PRO A 275 17.01 -15.69 28.77
C PRO A 275 16.82 -15.11 27.37
N ALA A 276 16.08 -14.01 27.26
CA ALA A 276 15.79 -13.34 26.01
C ALA A 276 15.64 -11.84 26.26
N THR A 277 16.22 -11.03 25.38
CA THR A 277 16.15 -9.56 25.44
C THR A 277 15.58 -9.02 24.13
N VAL A 278 14.65 -8.08 24.24
CA VAL A 278 14.04 -7.38 23.11
C VAL A 278 14.27 -5.87 23.26
N LEU A 279 14.34 -5.16 22.12
CA LEU A 279 14.38 -3.71 22.14
C LEU A 279 12.95 -3.17 22.21
N GLY A 280 12.63 -2.38 23.25
CA GLY A 280 11.27 -1.91 23.39
C GLY A 280 10.99 -1.06 24.62
N ASN A 281 9.70 -0.79 24.82
CA ASN A 281 9.18 -0.12 26.00
C ASN A 281 8.81 -1.14 27.06
N HIS A 282 9.48 -1.08 28.22
CA HIS A 282 9.29 -2.02 29.32
C HIS A 282 7.84 -2.13 29.79
N GLU A 283 7.15 -0.99 29.93
CA GLU A 283 5.78 -0.96 30.45
C GLU A 283 4.78 -1.57 29.47
N LEU A 284 4.95 -1.30 28.17
CA LEU A 284 4.09 -1.90 27.14
C LEU A 284 4.31 -3.41 27.01
N LEU A 285 5.54 -3.88 27.10
CA LEU A 285 5.85 -5.31 27.09
C LEU A 285 5.28 -6.00 28.33
N ARG A 286 5.36 -5.37 29.50
CA ARG A 286 4.70 -5.85 30.73
C ARG A 286 3.18 -5.94 30.53
N GLN A 287 2.55 -4.87 30.03
CA GLN A 287 1.12 -4.83 29.75
C GLN A 287 0.69 -5.91 28.74
N MET A 288 1.50 -6.16 27.70
CA MET A 288 1.26 -7.24 26.74
C MET A 288 1.21 -8.61 27.42
N ILE A 289 2.19 -8.90 28.29
CA ILE A 289 2.28 -10.18 29.00
C ILE A 289 1.11 -10.30 30.00
N GLU A 290 0.79 -9.25 30.73
CA GLU A 290 -0.37 -9.21 31.63
C GLU A 290 -1.68 -9.54 30.90
N ASN A 291 -1.91 -8.91 29.75
CA ASN A 291 -3.10 -9.18 28.94
C ASN A 291 -3.15 -10.63 28.43
N LEU A 292 -2.00 -11.20 28.06
CA LEU A 292 -1.92 -12.60 27.65
C LEU A 292 -2.26 -13.56 28.78
N VAL A 293 -1.67 -13.36 29.96
CA VAL A 293 -1.84 -14.26 31.10
C VAL A 293 -3.25 -14.09 31.71
N ASP A 294 -3.74 -12.85 31.87
CA ASP A 294 -5.11 -12.59 32.37
C ASP A 294 -6.16 -13.20 31.44
N ASN A 295 -5.96 -13.10 30.10
CA ASN A 295 -6.83 -13.75 29.13
C ASN A 295 -6.84 -15.28 29.28
N ALA A 296 -5.68 -15.89 29.44
CA ALA A 296 -5.54 -17.34 29.62
C ALA A 296 -6.16 -17.86 30.89
N ILE A 297 -6.17 -17.07 31.98
CA ILE A 297 -6.81 -17.42 33.25
C ILE A 297 -8.32 -17.16 33.18
N THR A 298 -8.72 -16.03 32.59
CA THR A 298 -10.14 -15.62 32.57
C THR A 298 -11.00 -16.56 31.73
N HIS A 299 -10.43 -17.04 30.60
CA HIS A 299 -11.12 -17.96 29.69
C HIS A 299 -10.77 -19.44 29.90
N ASN A 300 -10.18 -19.78 31.04
CA ASN A 300 -9.90 -21.16 31.42
C ASN A 300 -11.04 -21.77 32.21
N HIS A 301 -11.03 -23.09 32.33
CA HIS A 301 -11.93 -23.83 33.23
C HIS A 301 -11.22 -24.20 34.54
N ALA A 302 -11.98 -24.59 35.56
CA ALA A 302 -11.41 -25.09 36.80
C ALA A 302 -10.55 -26.35 36.55
N ASN A 303 -9.43 -26.45 37.23
CA ASN A 303 -8.37 -27.46 37.02
C ASN A 303 -7.74 -27.43 35.61
N GLY A 304 -7.82 -26.29 34.93
CA GLY A 304 -7.11 -26.08 33.66
C GLY A 304 -5.63 -25.73 33.84
N SER A 305 -4.92 -25.57 32.73
CA SER A 305 -3.51 -25.24 32.75
C SER A 305 -3.17 -24.09 31.77
N VAL A 306 -2.10 -23.39 32.09
CA VAL A 306 -1.49 -22.37 31.24
C VAL A 306 0.00 -22.68 31.15
N ASN A 307 0.48 -22.95 29.94
CA ASN A 307 1.89 -23.18 29.66
C ASN A 307 2.47 -21.96 28.95
N ILE A 308 3.57 -21.41 29.48
CA ILE A 308 4.23 -20.22 28.92
C ILE A 308 5.66 -20.63 28.58
N THR A 309 6.05 -20.43 27.31
CA THR A 309 7.43 -20.70 26.87
C THR A 309 8.01 -19.47 26.22
N LEU A 310 9.23 -19.14 26.58
CA LEU A 310 10.01 -18.06 25.97
C LEU A 310 11.32 -18.66 25.43
N ALA A 311 11.57 -18.48 24.14
CA ALA A 311 12.75 -19.02 23.49
C ALA A 311 13.28 -18.10 22.38
N HIS A 312 14.57 -18.18 22.12
CA HIS A 312 15.16 -17.59 20.90
C HIS A 312 14.89 -18.46 19.68
N GLU A 313 14.51 -17.84 18.59
CA GLU A 313 14.32 -18.46 17.29
C GLU A 313 15.02 -17.62 16.20
N GLY A 314 16.32 -17.89 16.02
CA GLY A 314 17.16 -17.07 15.13
C GLY A 314 17.30 -15.63 15.63
N GLN A 315 16.87 -14.66 14.83
CA GLN A 315 16.86 -13.22 15.17
C GLN A 315 15.58 -12.77 15.88
N GLN A 316 14.73 -13.70 16.30
CA GLN A 316 13.48 -13.39 16.97
C GLN A 316 13.42 -14.05 18.34
N VAL A 317 12.62 -13.47 19.20
CA VAL A 317 12.20 -14.03 20.48
C VAL A 317 10.76 -14.49 20.31
N ARG A 318 10.52 -15.78 20.57
CA ARG A 318 9.20 -16.39 20.54
C ARG A 318 8.65 -16.54 21.95
N LEU A 319 7.57 -15.84 22.25
CA LEU A 319 6.75 -16.06 23.44
C LEU A 319 5.52 -16.87 23.02
N THR A 320 5.38 -18.09 23.57
CA THR A 320 4.22 -18.94 23.31
C THR A 320 3.46 -19.15 24.61
N LEU A 321 2.17 -18.91 24.56
CA LEU A 321 1.25 -19.16 25.65
C LEU A 321 0.16 -20.12 25.18
N THR A 322 0.04 -21.26 25.87
CA THR A 322 -0.97 -22.28 25.58
C THR A 322 -1.88 -22.42 26.79
N SER A 323 -3.16 -22.17 26.63
CA SER A 323 -4.16 -22.36 27.67
C SER A 323 -5.13 -23.48 27.32
N THR A 324 -5.67 -24.15 28.36
CA THR A 324 -6.87 -24.95 28.23
C THR A 324 -8.10 -24.01 28.27
N GLY A 325 -9.28 -24.51 27.86
CA GLY A 325 -10.49 -23.71 27.83
C GLY A 325 -11.53 -24.26 26.86
N ASP A 326 -12.49 -23.43 26.47
CA ASP A 326 -13.52 -23.81 25.50
C ASP A 326 -12.90 -24.08 24.12
N VAL A 327 -13.52 -25.00 23.37
CA VAL A 327 -13.09 -25.30 22.00
C VAL A 327 -13.48 -24.13 21.10
N LEU A 328 -12.47 -23.51 20.46
CA LEU A 328 -12.64 -22.39 19.56
C LEU A 328 -12.49 -22.86 18.10
N ASP A 329 -13.38 -22.39 17.24
CA ASP A 329 -13.25 -22.59 15.80
C ASP A 329 -12.42 -21.48 15.12
N ALA A 330 -12.04 -21.70 13.87
CA ALA A 330 -11.22 -20.73 13.12
C ALA A 330 -11.95 -19.40 12.83
N ALA A 331 -13.28 -19.39 12.84
CA ALA A 331 -14.05 -18.16 12.66
C ALA A 331 -14.04 -17.34 13.96
N GLN A 332 -14.22 -17.99 15.09
CA GLN A 332 -14.15 -17.39 16.43
C GLN A 332 -12.76 -16.78 16.70
N ILE A 333 -11.67 -17.46 16.29
CA ILE A 333 -10.31 -16.94 16.47
C ILE A 333 -10.10 -15.64 15.69
N ARG A 334 -10.63 -15.52 14.45
CA ARG A 334 -10.55 -14.26 13.70
C ARG A 334 -11.32 -13.12 14.37
N THR A 335 -12.44 -13.44 14.98
CA THR A 335 -13.30 -12.48 15.67
C THR A 335 -12.66 -12.01 16.98
N VAL A 336 -12.06 -12.91 17.76
CA VAL A 336 -11.42 -12.60 19.07
C VAL A 336 -10.23 -11.63 18.94
N ARG A 337 -9.64 -11.49 17.76
CA ARG A 337 -8.57 -10.50 17.48
C ARG A 337 -9.11 -9.07 17.35
N GLN A 338 -10.40 -8.89 17.07
CA GLN A 338 -11.01 -7.57 16.90
C GLN A 338 -11.35 -6.92 18.24
N PRO A 339 -11.10 -5.59 18.42
CA PRO A 339 -11.45 -4.88 19.63
C PRO A 339 -12.96 -4.99 19.95
N PHE A 340 -13.32 -5.21 21.22
CA PHE A 340 -14.70 -5.34 21.72
C PHE A 340 -15.45 -6.59 21.25
N GLU A 341 -14.85 -7.44 20.42
CA GLU A 341 -15.47 -8.69 20.00
C GLU A 341 -15.25 -9.77 21.06
N ARG A 342 -16.32 -10.54 21.34
CA ARG A 342 -16.30 -11.68 22.24
C ARG A 342 -16.60 -12.94 21.47
N GLY A 343 -15.90 -14.03 21.74
CA GLY A 343 -16.28 -15.33 21.20
C GLY A 343 -17.73 -15.65 21.59
N ALA A 344 -18.49 -16.20 20.66
CA ALA A 344 -19.95 -16.42 20.79
C ALA A 344 -20.36 -17.27 22.04
N THR A 345 -19.42 -17.95 22.67
CA THR A 345 -19.66 -18.78 23.87
C THR A 345 -19.93 -17.96 25.15
N SER A 346 -19.49 -16.69 25.22
CA SER A 346 -19.77 -15.84 26.41
C SER A 346 -21.19 -15.29 26.46
N ALA A 347 -22.02 -15.50 25.44
CA ALA A 347 -23.40 -14.99 25.38
C ALA A 347 -24.45 -15.94 26.01
N ILE A 348 -24.10 -17.20 26.32
CA ILE A 348 -25.06 -18.24 26.74
C ILE A 348 -24.86 -18.66 28.22
N GLY A 349 -23.76 -18.24 28.85
CA GLY A 349 -23.51 -18.50 30.26
C GLY A 349 -24.30 -17.54 31.17
N ASP A 350 -25.02 -18.10 32.16
CA ASP A 350 -25.77 -17.37 33.20
C ASP A 350 -25.01 -16.11 33.66
N ALA A 351 -25.65 -14.97 33.52
CA ALA A 351 -25.13 -13.66 33.96
C ALA A 351 -24.86 -13.59 35.51
N ARG A 352 -25.11 -14.67 36.22
CA ARG A 352 -24.88 -14.80 37.68
C ARG A 352 -23.56 -15.48 38.05
N THR A 353 -22.89 -16.17 37.13
CA THR A 353 -21.63 -16.91 37.37
C THR A 353 -20.41 -16.31 36.69
N ALA A 354 -20.58 -15.32 35.78
CA ALA A 354 -19.46 -14.62 35.13
C ALA A 354 -18.83 -13.64 36.14
N THR A 355 -17.92 -14.11 36.97
CA THR A 355 -17.27 -13.34 38.04
C THR A 355 -16.38 -12.21 37.53
N ARG A 356 -15.97 -12.17 36.23
CA ARG A 356 -15.27 -11.05 35.58
C ARG A 356 -15.47 -11.13 34.06
N PRO A 357 -16.46 -10.45 33.47
CA PRO A 357 -16.53 -10.37 32.02
C PRO A 357 -15.37 -9.52 31.49
N GLY A 358 -14.44 -10.10 30.73
CA GLY A 358 -13.37 -9.39 30.01
C GLY A 358 -13.95 -8.33 29.08
N LEU A 359 -13.20 -7.26 28.82
CA LEU A 359 -13.61 -6.13 27.94
C LEU A 359 -13.50 -6.44 26.44
N GLY A 360 -12.91 -7.59 26.04
CA GLY A 360 -12.65 -7.92 24.65
C GLY A 360 -11.54 -7.05 24.01
N LEU A 361 -10.67 -6.47 24.84
CA LEU A 361 -9.58 -5.60 24.40
C LEU A 361 -8.19 -6.25 24.57
N GLY A 362 -8.06 -7.31 25.36
CA GLY A 362 -6.76 -7.87 25.73
C GLY A 362 -5.91 -8.30 24.52
N LEU A 363 -6.46 -9.10 23.62
CA LEU A 363 -5.71 -9.58 22.44
C LEU A 363 -5.45 -8.50 21.41
N SER A 364 -6.31 -7.50 21.28
CA SER A 364 -6.05 -6.35 20.39
C SER A 364 -4.94 -5.44 20.93
N ILE A 365 -4.79 -5.32 22.26
CA ILE A 365 -3.63 -4.65 22.88
C ILE A 365 -2.36 -5.44 22.61
N VAL A 366 -2.39 -6.76 22.78
CA VAL A 366 -1.25 -7.63 22.47
C VAL A 366 -0.80 -7.45 21.01
N ASP A 367 -1.75 -7.42 20.08
CA ASP A 367 -1.48 -7.20 18.65
C ASP A 367 -0.86 -5.82 18.38
N SER A 368 -1.42 -4.77 18.99
CA SER A 368 -0.90 -3.40 18.87
C SER A 368 0.51 -3.27 19.44
N VAL A 369 0.77 -3.83 20.63
CA VAL A 369 2.09 -3.79 21.26
C VAL A 369 3.09 -4.63 20.47
N ALA A 370 2.75 -5.83 20.03
CA ALA A 370 3.60 -6.66 19.20
C ALA A 370 3.98 -5.93 17.90
N THR A 371 3.00 -5.36 17.20
CA THR A 371 3.20 -4.59 15.96
C THR A 371 4.10 -3.36 16.19
N ALA A 372 3.88 -2.61 17.28
CA ALA A 372 4.71 -1.46 17.62
C ALA A 372 6.18 -1.84 17.85
N HIS A 373 6.45 -3.05 18.33
CA HIS A 373 7.79 -3.61 18.53
C HIS A 373 8.33 -4.35 17.29
N GLY A 374 7.70 -4.18 16.11
CA GLY A 374 8.13 -4.84 14.85
C GLY A 374 7.91 -6.36 14.86
N GLY A 375 7.03 -6.83 15.74
CA GLY A 375 6.69 -8.23 15.92
C GLY A 375 5.37 -8.63 15.26
N GLU A 376 4.94 -9.86 15.51
CA GLU A 376 3.71 -10.44 14.97
C GLU A 376 2.99 -11.28 16.03
N LEU A 377 1.64 -11.20 16.05
CA LEU A 377 0.76 -12.02 16.86
C LEU A 377 0.10 -13.11 16.01
N MET A 378 0.26 -14.36 16.42
CA MET A 378 -0.40 -15.52 15.82
C MET A 378 -1.30 -16.21 16.84
N LEU A 379 -2.51 -16.55 16.42
CA LEU A 379 -3.52 -17.24 17.24
C LEU A 379 -3.92 -18.55 16.57
N SER A 380 -3.98 -19.63 17.34
CA SER A 380 -4.47 -20.92 16.87
C SER A 380 -5.26 -21.65 17.96
N PRO A 381 -6.23 -22.52 17.58
CA PRO A 381 -6.95 -23.30 18.57
C PRO A 381 -6.02 -24.31 19.20
N ASN A 382 -6.18 -24.56 20.51
CA ASN A 382 -5.54 -25.68 21.16
C ASN A 382 -6.36 -26.95 20.89
N SER A 383 -5.71 -28.04 20.52
CA SER A 383 -6.36 -29.32 20.17
C SER A 383 -7.19 -29.94 21.30
N THR A 384 -6.87 -29.61 22.55
CA THR A 384 -7.58 -30.06 23.76
C THR A 384 -8.60 -29.05 24.26
N GLY A 385 -8.90 -28.00 23.51
CA GLY A 385 -9.68 -26.82 23.91
C GLY A 385 -8.80 -25.71 24.45
N GLY A 386 -9.26 -24.48 24.28
CA GLY A 386 -8.52 -23.26 24.63
C GLY A 386 -7.75 -22.65 23.43
N LEU A 387 -6.75 -21.85 23.72
CA LEU A 387 -6.03 -21.02 22.75
C LEU A 387 -4.52 -21.22 22.86
N VAL A 388 -3.88 -21.26 21.71
CA VAL A 388 -2.43 -21.09 21.57
C VAL A 388 -2.16 -19.69 21.01
N VAL A 389 -1.43 -18.89 21.76
CA VAL A 389 -0.99 -17.55 21.37
C VAL A 389 0.52 -17.55 21.19
N VAL A 390 0.97 -17.08 20.05
CA VAL A 390 2.39 -16.91 19.75
C VAL A 390 2.66 -15.46 19.42
N VAL A 391 3.60 -14.86 20.15
CA VAL A 391 4.13 -13.51 19.85
C VAL A 391 5.58 -13.67 19.43
N LEU A 392 5.90 -13.15 18.24
CA LEU A 392 7.26 -13.05 17.73
C LEU A 392 7.72 -11.61 17.86
N LEU A 393 8.88 -11.38 18.48
CA LEU A 393 9.49 -10.06 18.62
C LEU A 393 10.92 -10.09 18.10
N PRO A 394 11.43 -9.01 17.47
CA PRO A 394 12.85 -8.91 17.14
C PRO A 394 13.74 -9.01 18.39
N SER A 395 14.80 -9.82 18.30
CA SER A 395 15.79 -9.93 19.39
C SER A 395 16.66 -8.67 19.45
N ALA A 396 16.98 -8.20 20.66
CA ALA A 396 17.93 -7.11 20.86
C ALA A 396 19.39 -7.56 20.77
N ASN A 397 19.64 -8.86 20.67
CA ASN A 397 20.99 -9.40 20.53
C ASN A 397 21.37 -9.50 19.05
N GLU A 398 22.29 -8.64 18.59
CA GLU A 398 23.22 -8.95 17.52
C GLU A 398 24.42 -9.71 18.07
#